data_e53a196dfe788befbae840eefee285d0
#
_entry.id   e53a196dfe788befbae840eefee285d0
#
_cell.length_a   1.000
_cell.length_b   1.000
_cell.length_c   1.000
_cell.angle_alpha   90.00
_cell.angle_beta   90.00
_cell.angle_gamma   90.00
#
_symmetry.space_group_name_H-M   'P 1'
#
loop_
_entity.id
_entity.type
_entity.pdbx_description
1 polymer ?
#
loop_
_entity_poly.entity_id
_entity_poly.type
_entity_poly.pdbx_seq_one_letter_code
_entity_poly.pdbx_strand_id
1 'polypeptide(L)'
;MRHRITFFAAAAIALAACSNDRCIIEGTISGLEGEGWVYIQDAWNGYETIDSTKAIDGVFRFESDIADPTHVYLYYNQEIQLHNMLLEPGTIKVSGDVEEAWALYGIGTPMNDRIAAFSEKTSSLDASKYSYDELKKLIETLTLQELNEGDGDAYRLYLISNSYHVHPAHLLKSFETLDEELKSSGFAAETKDYLERMVRVYPQIEGSEVIPTFIDMEFPDLDGKNVSLSSVVNRKGNRYVLLDFWATWCEGCVEQMPLMKAAYEKYHDKGFEIYAVSCDPKSGNWMKFIAEEELAWVNVISGKTRNMPEWDIYALDGIPANILIDCQTGIIIDRLIPGSMLEERLSNLLD
;
A
#
# COMPACT_ATOMS: atom_id res chain seq x y z
N MET A 1 -79.85 23.11 -22.49
CA MET A 1 -78.81 23.64 -21.58
C MET A 1 -77.66 22.64 -21.53
N ARG A 2 -76.58 22.98 -22.21
CA ARG A 2 -75.35 22.11 -22.26
C ARG A 2 -74.33 22.65 -21.23
N HIS A 3 -74.10 21.88 -20.22
CA HIS A 3 -73.02 22.19 -19.27
C HIS A 3 -71.66 21.73 -19.85
N ARG A 4 -70.78 22.66 -20.08
CA ARG A 4 -69.36 22.41 -20.40
C ARG A 4 -68.60 22.19 -19.06
N ILE A 5 -68.08 20.97 -18.89
CA ILE A 5 -67.14 20.68 -17.82
C ILE A 5 -65.76 20.98 -18.38
N THR A 6 -65.09 21.99 -17.80
CA THR A 6 -63.73 22.36 -18.09
C THR A 6 -62.79 21.53 -17.22
N PHE A 7 -62.03 20.63 -17.85
CA PHE A 7 -60.95 19.91 -17.17
C PHE A 7 -59.74 20.85 -17.04
N PHE A 8 -59.37 21.18 -15.82
CA PHE A 8 -58.06 21.72 -15.53
C PHE A 8 -57.06 20.55 -15.47
N ALA A 9 -56.20 20.47 -16.45
CA ALA A 9 -55.02 19.60 -16.37
C ALA A 9 -53.99 20.27 -15.47
N ALA A 10 -53.81 19.77 -14.28
CA ALA A 10 -52.67 20.13 -13.44
C ALA A 10 -51.42 19.45 -14.03
N ALA A 11 -50.58 20.26 -14.68
CA ALA A 11 -49.24 19.82 -15.06
C ALA A 11 -48.41 19.63 -13.77
N ALA A 12 -48.22 18.37 -13.38
CA ALA A 12 -47.19 18.02 -12.41
C ALA A 12 -45.82 18.30 -13.05
N ILE A 13 -45.19 19.39 -12.66
CA ILE A 13 -43.79 19.60 -12.94
C ILE A 13 -43.04 18.59 -12.04
N ALA A 14 -42.63 17.48 -12.62
CA ALA A 14 -41.63 16.62 -12.04
C ALA A 14 -40.34 17.47 -11.98
N LEU A 15 -40.02 17.97 -10.80
CA LEU A 15 -38.64 18.37 -10.49
C LEU A 15 -37.82 17.09 -10.59
N ALA A 16 -37.22 16.85 -11.74
CA ALA A 16 -36.07 15.97 -11.85
C ALA A 16 -35.02 16.60 -10.94
N ALA A 17 -34.83 16.02 -9.76
CA ALA A 17 -33.60 16.20 -9.00
C ALA A 17 -32.52 15.74 -9.97
N CYS A 18 -31.77 16.66 -10.58
CA CYS A 18 -30.48 16.35 -11.15
C CYS A 18 -29.64 15.91 -9.97
N SER A 19 -29.51 14.60 -9.75
CA SER A 19 -28.43 14.05 -8.97
C SER A 19 -27.15 14.54 -9.67
N ASN A 20 -26.35 15.30 -8.97
CA ASN A 20 -25.14 15.89 -9.53
C ASN A 20 -24.02 14.82 -9.38
N ASP A 21 -24.23 13.67 -9.99
CA ASP A 21 -23.35 12.48 -9.89
C ASP A 21 -22.14 12.61 -10.82
N ARG A 22 -21.86 13.83 -11.30
CA ARG A 22 -20.78 14.09 -12.23
C ARG A 22 -19.48 14.40 -11.50
N CYS A 23 -18.44 13.62 -11.79
CA CYS A 23 -17.06 13.86 -11.37
C CYS A 23 -16.30 14.51 -12.53
N ILE A 24 -15.59 15.59 -12.22
CA ILE A 24 -14.68 16.28 -13.14
C ILE A 24 -13.30 16.24 -12.52
N ILE A 25 -12.28 15.83 -13.29
CA ILE A 25 -10.88 15.91 -12.88
C ILE A 25 -10.17 16.90 -13.79
N GLU A 26 -9.59 17.94 -13.21
CA GLU A 26 -8.77 18.94 -13.91
C GLU A 26 -7.32 18.82 -13.43
N GLY A 27 -6.41 18.43 -14.34
CA GLY A 27 -4.99 18.29 -14.06
C GLY A 27 -4.15 19.40 -14.67
N THR A 28 -3.14 19.86 -13.93
CA THR A 28 -2.09 20.77 -14.41
C THR A 28 -0.78 20.36 -13.74
N ILE A 29 0.02 19.54 -14.45
CA ILE A 29 1.23 18.92 -13.91
C ILE A 29 2.42 19.38 -14.72
N SER A 30 3.33 20.12 -14.09
CA SER A 30 4.59 20.54 -14.70
C SER A 30 5.55 19.35 -14.89
N GLY A 31 6.48 19.48 -15.83
CA GLY A 31 7.43 18.42 -16.17
C GLY A 31 6.89 17.38 -17.18
N LEU A 32 5.60 17.45 -17.57
CA LEU A 32 5.03 16.65 -18.64
C LEU A 32 4.98 17.49 -19.92
N GLU A 33 5.96 17.32 -20.78
CA GLU A 33 6.07 18.08 -22.03
C GLU A 33 5.41 17.37 -23.22
N GLY A 34 4.80 18.14 -24.13
CA GLY A 34 4.20 17.63 -25.36
C GLY A 34 2.85 16.94 -25.16
N GLU A 35 2.52 16.00 -26.08
CA GLU A 35 1.27 15.23 -26.02
C GLU A 35 1.51 13.88 -25.33
N GLY A 36 0.63 13.53 -24.38
CA GLY A 36 0.59 12.23 -23.74
C GLY A 36 -0.83 11.78 -23.41
N TRP A 37 -0.96 10.63 -22.78
CA TRP A 37 -2.23 10.11 -22.32
C TRP A 37 -2.25 9.99 -20.80
N VAL A 38 -3.33 10.44 -20.19
CA VAL A 38 -3.61 10.18 -18.76
C VAL A 38 -4.70 9.12 -18.67
N TYR A 39 -4.47 8.12 -17.85
CA TYR A 39 -5.38 6.99 -17.62
C TYR A 39 -5.88 7.05 -16.18
N ILE A 40 -7.18 6.77 -16.01
CA ILE A 40 -7.77 6.49 -14.70
C ILE A 40 -7.86 4.97 -14.58
N GLN A 41 -7.23 4.40 -13.56
CA GLN A 41 -7.26 2.97 -13.28
C GLN A 41 -7.92 2.70 -11.94
N ASP A 42 -8.82 1.72 -11.90
CA ASP A 42 -9.46 1.27 -10.68
C ASP A 42 -8.42 0.58 -9.77
N ALA A 43 -8.18 1.18 -8.61
CA ALA A 43 -7.23 0.66 -7.62
C ALA A 43 -7.67 -0.69 -7.04
N TRP A 44 -8.93 -1.00 -7.12
CA TRP A 44 -9.59 -2.12 -6.46
C TRP A 44 -9.98 -3.25 -7.38
N ASN A 45 -10.01 -2.97 -8.70
CA ASN A 45 -10.39 -3.95 -9.71
C ASN A 45 -9.21 -4.25 -10.65
N GLY A 46 -8.08 -4.70 -10.09
CA GLY A 46 -6.93 -5.19 -10.84
C GLY A 46 -6.25 -4.13 -11.72
N TYR A 47 -6.39 -2.84 -11.40
CA TYR A 47 -5.89 -1.71 -12.19
C TYR A 47 -6.49 -1.63 -13.59
N GLU A 48 -7.73 -2.09 -13.77
CA GLU A 48 -8.43 -1.91 -15.04
C GLU A 48 -8.60 -0.42 -15.36
N THR A 49 -8.34 -0.06 -16.63
CA THR A 49 -8.53 1.32 -17.08
C THR A 49 -10.01 1.63 -17.18
N ILE A 50 -10.48 2.57 -16.36
CA ILE A 50 -11.87 3.08 -16.38
C ILE A 50 -12.05 4.07 -17.51
N ASP A 51 -11.07 5.01 -17.66
CA ASP A 51 -11.15 6.08 -18.65
C ASP A 51 -9.73 6.56 -19.02
N SER A 52 -9.64 7.30 -20.14
CA SER A 52 -8.39 7.94 -20.57
C SER A 52 -8.65 9.24 -21.30
N THR A 53 -7.73 10.21 -21.14
CA THR A 53 -7.79 11.49 -21.86
C THR A 53 -6.40 11.91 -22.32
N LYS A 54 -6.35 12.79 -23.34
CA LYS A 54 -5.10 13.39 -23.76
C LYS A 54 -4.67 14.49 -22.78
N ALA A 55 -3.39 14.53 -22.47
CA ALA A 55 -2.73 15.65 -21.85
C ALA A 55 -1.89 16.40 -22.88
N ILE A 56 -1.87 17.72 -22.80
CA ILE A 56 -1.01 18.59 -23.59
C ILE A 56 -0.24 19.49 -22.63
N ASP A 57 1.08 19.36 -22.63
CA ASP A 57 1.95 20.08 -21.71
C ASP A 57 1.49 19.97 -20.24
N GLY A 58 1.12 18.75 -19.85
CA GLY A 58 0.65 18.41 -18.49
C GLY A 58 -0.77 18.86 -18.15
N VAL A 59 -1.51 19.48 -19.09
CA VAL A 59 -2.90 19.90 -18.87
C VAL A 59 -3.86 18.85 -19.42
N PHE A 60 -4.78 18.37 -18.56
CA PHE A 60 -5.80 17.39 -18.95
C PHE A 60 -7.12 17.58 -18.20
N ARG A 61 -8.20 16.99 -18.74
CA ARG A 61 -9.52 17.01 -18.12
C ARG A 61 -10.27 15.72 -18.40
N PHE A 62 -10.84 15.15 -17.34
CA PHE A 62 -11.84 14.09 -17.41
C PHE A 62 -13.21 14.62 -16.99
N GLU A 63 -14.25 13.95 -17.47
CA GLU A 63 -15.62 14.16 -17.03
C GLU A 63 -16.36 12.82 -17.13
N SER A 64 -16.78 12.28 -16.00
CA SER A 64 -17.45 10.98 -15.90
C SER A 64 -18.64 11.05 -14.96
N ASP A 65 -19.68 10.29 -15.28
CA ASP A 65 -20.76 10.04 -14.35
C ASP A 65 -20.30 8.87 -13.44
N ILE A 66 -20.33 9.09 -12.13
CA ILE A 66 -19.96 8.10 -11.14
C ILE A 66 -21.19 7.68 -10.33
N ALA A 67 -21.36 6.36 -10.13
CA ALA A 67 -22.43 5.84 -9.30
C ALA A 67 -22.04 5.86 -7.80
N ASP A 68 -20.80 5.43 -7.51
CA ASP A 68 -20.28 5.29 -6.14
C ASP A 68 -18.85 5.82 -6.07
N PRO A 69 -18.41 6.35 -4.90
CA PRO A 69 -17.03 6.72 -4.70
C PRO A 69 -16.09 5.54 -4.96
N THR A 70 -15.12 5.73 -5.86
CA THR A 70 -14.18 4.69 -6.29
C THR A 70 -12.74 5.18 -6.10
N HIS A 71 -11.90 4.35 -5.49
CA HIS A 71 -10.47 4.65 -5.39
C HIS A 71 -9.78 4.39 -6.72
N VAL A 72 -9.06 5.38 -7.22
CA VAL A 72 -8.40 5.30 -8.53
C VAL A 72 -6.96 5.82 -8.47
N TYR A 73 -6.16 5.30 -9.38
CA TYR A 73 -4.86 5.87 -9.72
C TYR A 73 -4.92 6.63 -11.04
N LEU A 74 -4.19 7.75 -11.11
CA LEU A 74 -3.88 8.43 -12.36
C LEU A 74 -2.49 7.99 -12.84
N TYR A 75 -2.40 7.56 -14.10
CA TYR A 75 -1.14 7.22 -14.75
C TYR A 75 -0.92 8.07 -16.00
N TYR A 76 0.30 8.56 -16.20
CA TYR A 76 0.71 9.18 -17.44
C TYR A 76 1.44 8.16 -18.32
N ASN A 77 1.00 7.99 -19.56
CA ASN A 77 1.49 7.02 -20.55
C ASN A 77 1.61 5.58 -20.02
N GLN A 78 0.83 5.19 -19.00
CA GLN A 78 0.87 3.91 -18.29
C GLN A 78 2.22 3.60 -17.59
N GLU A 79 3.11 4.56 -17.49
CA GLU A 79 4.45 4.39 -16.90
C GLU A 79 4.60 5.17 -15.61
N ILE A 80 4.13 6.41 -15.57
CA ILE A 80 4.30 7.32 -14.43
C ILE A 80 2.99 7.37 -13.63
N GLN A 81 3.02 6.87 -12.41
CA GLN A 81 1.91 7.08 -11.48
C GLN A 81 1.93 8.52 -10.97
N LEU A 82 0.91 9.28 -11.32
CA LEU A 82 0.78 10.68 -10.94
C LEU A 82 0.18 10.85 -9.55
N HIS A 83 -0.94 10.14 -9.28
CA HIS A 83 -1.65 10.31 -8.01
C HIS A 83 -2.69 9.21 -7.80
N ASN A 84 -3.16 9.07 -6.53
CA ASN A 84 -4.35 8.31 -6.18
C ASN A 84 -5.39 9.23 -5.53
N MET A 85 -6.67 8.95 -5.75
CA MET A 85 -7.79 9.75 -5.24
C MET A 85 -9.08 8.94 -5.17
N LEU A 86 -10.09 9.53 -4.55
CA LEU A 86 -11.47 9.03 -4.64
C LEU A 86 -12.21 9.79 -5.75
N LEU A 87 -12.80 9.07 -6.70
CA LEU A 87 -13.81 9.65 -7.58
C LEU A 87 -15.05 9.96 -6.74
N GLU A 88 -15.48 11.20 -6.74
CA GLU A 88 -16.68 11.66 -6.05
C GLU A 88 -17.31 12.83 -6.81
N PRO A 89 -18.61 13.13 -6.62
CA PRO A 89 -19.26 14.22 -7.31
C PRO A 89 -18.57 15.57 -7.05
N GLY A 90 -18.34 16.33 -8.12
CA GLY A 90 -17.70 17.65 -8.05
C GLY A 90 -16.50 17.80 -8.98
N THR A 91 -15.68 18.81 -8.72
CA THR A 91 -14.45 19.06 -9.50
C THR A 91 -13.22 18.83 -8.62
N ILE A 92 -12.47 17.80 -8.97
CA ILE A 92 -11.20 17.47 -8.36
C ILE A 92 -10.08 18.14 -9.17
N LYS A 93 -9.24 18.90 -8.52
CA LYS A 93 -8.09 19.56 -9.14
C LYS A 93 -6.81 18.86 -8.69
N VAL A 94 -5.96 18.50 -9.65
CA VAL A 94 -4.66 17.88 -9.42
C VAL A 94 -3.59 18.80 -10.00
N SER A 95 -2.66 19.29 -9.18
CA SER A 95 -1.59 20.18 -9.65
C SER A 95 -0.29 19.95 -8.91
N GLY A 96 0.83 20.21 -9.56
CA GLY A 96 2.18 20.10 -9.02
C GLY A 96 3.21 19.75 -10.06
N ASP A 97 4.29 19.09 -9.65
CA ASP A 97 5.40 18.69 -10.52
C ASP A 97 5.49 17.16 -10.60
N VAL A 98 5.78 16.63 -11.79
CA VAL A 98 5.90 15.19 -12.00
C VAL A 98 7.09 14.58 -11.25
N GLU A 99 8.15 15.35 -11.00
CA GLU A 99 9.29 14.90 -10.19
C GLU A 99 8.91 14.74 -8.72
N GLU A 100 7.84 15.42 -8.28
CA GLU A 100 7.27 15.32 -6.94
C GLU A 100 5.89 14.64 -6.96
N ALA A 101 5.68 13.63 -7.82
CA ALA A 101 4.40 12.95 -7.99
C ALA A 101 3.82 12.40 -6.67
N TRP A 102 4.68 12.04 -5.72
CA TRP A 102 4.30 11.63 -4.36
C TRP A 102 3.61 12.74 -3.53
N ALA A 103 3.80 14.01 -3.89
CA ALA A 103 3.21 15.19 -3.25
C ALA A 103 2.00 15.76 -4.01
N LEU A 104 1.56 15.11 -5.08
CA LEU A 104 0.35 15.50 -5.80
C LEU A 104 -0.88 15.04 -5.01
N TYR A 105 -1.84 15.91 -4.83
CA TYR A 105 -3.13 15.60 -4.20
C TYR A 105 -4.28 16.11 -5.05
N GLY A 106 -5.36 15.34 -5.10
CA GLY A 106 -6.64 15.82 -5.59
C GLY A 106 -7.30 16.69 -4.51
N ILE A 107 -7.76 17.88 -4.88
CA ILE A 107 -8.46 18.81 -3.98
C ILE A 107 -9.72 19.37 -4.64
N GLY A 108 -10.63 19.90 -3.83
CA GLY A 108 -11.84 20.58 -4.30
C GLY A 108 -13.11 19.77 -4.14
N THR A 109 -13.02 18.60 -3.54
CA THR A 109 -14.17 17.76 -3.16
C THR A 109 -13.99 17.26 -1.71
N PRO A 110 -15.07 16.98 -0.96
CA PRO A 110 -14.98 16.76 0.47
C PRO A 110 -14.04 15.62 0.89
N MET A 111 -14.06 14.46 0.22
CA MET A 111 -13.23 13.33 0.60
C MET A 111 -11.77 13.55 0.19
N ASN A 112 -11.53 14.10 -1.00
CA ASN A 112 -10.17 14.39 -1.46
C ASN A 112 -9.51 15.51 -0.65
N ASP A 113 -10.26 16.52 -0.20
CA ASP A 113 -9.75 17.55 0.71
C ASP A 113 -9.33 16.94 2.06
N ARG A 114 -10.06 15.94 2.58
CA ARG A 114 -9.68 15.19 3.79
C ARG A 114 -8.42 14.35 3.55
N ILE A 115 -8.31 13.67 2.40
CA ILE A 115 -7.11 12.91 2.02
C ILE A 115 -5.88 13.83 2.01
N ALA A 116 -5.97 14.97 1.32
CA ALA A 116 -4.90 15.95 1.22
C ALA A 116 -4.49 16.49 2.61
N ALA A 117 -5.46 16.91 3.42
CA ALA A 117 -5.20 17.44 4.75
C ALA A 117 -4.54 16.40 5.70
N PHE A 118 -4.98 15.15 5.65
CA PHE A 118 -4.39 14.08 6.45
C PHE A 118 -2.97 13.73 5.97
N SER A 119 -2.75 13.69 4.67
CA SER A 119 -1.43 13.45 4.08
C SER A 119 -0.45 14.58 4.41
N GLU A 120 -0.87 15.84 4.33
CA GLU A 120 -0.06 16.99 4.76
C GLU A 120 0.29 16.92 6.24
N LYS A 121 -0.67 16.58 7.10
CA LYS A 121 -0.47 16.41 8.54
C LYS A 121 0.58 15.35 8.86
N THR A 122 0.57 14.21 8.16
CA THR A 122 1.50 13.10 8.40
C THR A 122 2.87 13.33 7.75
N SER A 123 2.93 13.87 6.53
CA SER A 123 4.19 14.17 5.83
C SER A 123 4.97 15.33 6.44
N SER A 124 4.30 16.25 7.15
CA SER A 124 4.95 17.37 7.85
C SER A 124 5.64 16.97 9.16
N LEU A 125 5.53 15.70 9.57
CA LEU A 125 6.24 15.19 10.74
C LEU A 125 7.74 15.19 10.48
N ASP A 126 8.50 15.84 11.37
CA ASP A 126 9.96 15.81 11.34
C ASP A 126 10.47 14.46 11.89
N ALA A 127 10.66 13.49 11.00
CA ALA A 127 11.08 12.14 11.38
C ALA A 127 12.38 12.11 12.20
N SER A 128 13.25 13.12 12.06
CA SER A 128 14.52 13.19 12.81
C SER A 128 14.35 13.38 14.31
N LYS A 129 13.15 13.72 14.76
CA LYS A 129 12.83 13.95 16.19
C LYS A 129 12.36 12.71 16.92
N TYR A 130 12.14 11.61 16.23
CA TYR A 130 11.54 10.39 16.77
C TYR A 130 12.42 9.19 16.45
N SER A 131 12.45 8.21 17.35
CA SER A 131 12.88 6.88 17.01
C SER A 131 11.87 6.20 16.07
N TYR A 132 12.28 5.11 15.43
CA TYR A 132 11.39 4.34 14.55
C TYR A 132 10.07 3.94 15.22
N ASP A 133 10.16 3.37 16.43
CA ASP A 133 8.98 2.91 17.18
C ASP A 133 8.07 4.08 17.60
N GLU A 134 8.64 5.23 17.98
CA GLU A 134 7.88 6.44 18.32
C GLU A 134 7.16 7.02 17.12
N LEU A 135 7.84 7.12 15.97
CA LEU A 135 7.24 7.62 14.73
C LEU A 135 6.12 6.72 14.25
N LYS A 136 6.35 5.40 14.23
CA LYS A 136 5.33 4.39 13.88
C LYS A 136 4.09 4.52 14.77
N LYS A 137 4.28 4.59 16.09
CA LYS A 137 3.20 4.75 17.06
C LYS A 137 2.46 6.09 16.90
N LEU A 138 3.20 7.17 16.58
CA LEU A 138 2.60 8.48 16.34
C LEU A 138 1.70 8.45 15.10
N ILE A 139 2.18 7.92 13.99
CA ILE A 139 1.41 7.81 12.73
C ILE A 139 0.19 6.91 12.96
N GLU A 140 0.34 5.76 13.62
CA GLU A 140 -0.80 4.89 13.98
C GLU A 140 -1.83 5.66 14.83
N THR A 141 -1.39 6.40 15.84
CA THR A 141 -2.27 7.18 16.71
C THR A 141 -3.05 8.23 15.91
N LEU A 142 -2.37 8.98 15.02
CA LEU A 142 -3.00 9.99 14.18
C LEU A 142 -4.03 9.37 13.22
N THR A 143 -3.70 8.21 12.64
CA THR A 143 -4.59 7.49 11.73
C THR A 143 -5.83 6.98 12.46
N LEU A 144 -5.66 6.40 13.66
CA LEU A 144 -6.79 5.93 14.47
C LEU A 144 -7.68 7.09 14.96
N GLN A 145 -7.11 8.25 15.25
CA GLN A 145 -7.89 9.46 15.55
C GLN A 145 -8.73 9.88 14.34
N GLU A 146 -8.11 9.95 13.16
CA GLU A 146 -8.79 10.30 11.91
C GLU A 146 -9.91 9.29 11.56
N LEU A 147 -9.66 7.99 11.76
CA LEU A 147 -10.65 6.93 11.57
C LEU A 147 -11.82 7.00 12.57
N ASN A 148 -11.65 7.60 13.74
CA ASN A 148 -12.69 7.77 14.75
C ASN A 148 -13.47 9.09 14.60
N GLU A 149 -12.97 10.03 13.78
CA GLU A 149 -13.59 11.31 13.50
C GLU A 149 -14.38 11.23 12.19
N GLY A 150 -15.71 11.24 12.26
CA GLY A 150 -16.60 11.29 11.09
C GLY A 150 -17.47 10.05 10.90
N ASP A 151 -18.22 10.08 9.80
CA ASP A 151 -19.18 9.06 9.42
C ASP A 151 -18.48 7.84 8.77
N GLY A 152 -19.20 6.73 8.62
CA GLY A 152 -18.71 5.49 8.01
C GLY A 152 -18.63 5.54 6.48
N ASP A 153 -18.03 6.60 5.94
CA ASP A 153 -17.99 6.95 4.52
C ASP A 153 -16.85 6.28 3.72
N ALA A 154 -16.85 6.51 2.41
CA ALA A 154 -15.84 5.96 1.49
C ALA A 154 -14.43 6.48 1.80
N TYR A 155 -14.28 7.67 2.38
CA TYR A 155 -12.98 8.16 2.83
C TYR A 155 -12.39 7.29 3.93
N ARG A 156 -13.22 6.83 4.89
CA ARG A 156 -12.73 5.92 5.95
C ARG A 156 -12.32 4.57 5.37
N LEU A 157 -13.07 4.05 4.41
CA LEU A 157 -12.69 2.81 3.72
C LEU A 157 -11.36 3.00 2.96
N TYR A 158 -11.20 4.13 2.25
CA TYR A 158 -9.93 4.52 1.63
C TYR A 158 -8.79 4.56 2.66
N LEU A 159 -8.99 5.22 3.79
CA LEU A 159 -7.97 5.35 4.83
C LEU A 159 -7.62 3.99 5.45
N ILE A 160 -8.62 3.13 5.70
CA ILE A 160 -8.41 1.76 6.17
C ILE A 160 -7.55 0.97 5.18
N SER A 161 -7.84 1.04 3.89
CA SER A 161 -7.13 0.28 2.85
C SER A 161 -5.71 0.79 2.56
N ASN A 162 -5.40 2.04 2.91
CA ASN A 162 -4.10 2.67 2.66
C ASN A 162 -3.23 2.86 3.92
N SER A 163 -3.62 2.30 5.06
CA SER A 163 -2.95 2.54 6.35
C SER A 163 -2.10 1.36 6.82
N TYR A 164 -1.05 1.03 6.07
CA TYR A 164 -0.15 -0.11 6.40
C TYR A 164 0.68 0.09 7.68
N HIS A 165 0.69 1.30 8.26
CA HIS A 165 1.37 1.58 9.53
C HIS A 165 0.50 1.26 10.75
N VAL A 166 -0.79 1.05 10.55
CA VAL A 166 -1.76 0.73 11.59
C VAL A 166 -1.89 -0.79 11.72
N HIS A 167 -1.92 -1.28 12.95
CA HIS A 167 -2.11 -2.70 13.17
C HIS A 167 -3.45 -3.18 12.58
N PRO A 168 -3.47 -4.25 11.76
CA PRO A 168 -4.66 -4.67 11.02
C PRO A 168 -5.86 -5.02 11.92
N ALA A 169 -5.65 -5.45 13.16
CA ALA A 169 -6.75 -5.67 14.11
C ALA A 169 -7.47 -4.34 14.49
N HIS A 170 -6.74 -3.22 14.54
CA HIS A 170 -7.35 -1.91 14.76
C HIS A 170 -8.11 -1.44 13.52
N LEU A 171 -7.57 -1.69 12.31
CA LEU A 171 -8.25 -1.40 11.05
C LEU A 171 -9.53 -2.23 10.89
N LEU A 172 -9.49 -3.53 11.24
CA LEU A 172 -10.71 -4.38 11.25
C LEU A 172 -11.77 -3.82 12.19
N LYS A 173 -11.38 -3.39 13.39
CA LYS A 173 -12.31 -2.76 14.32
C LYS A 173 -12.94 -1.49 13.74
N SER A 174 -12.15 -0.66 13.06
CA SER A 174 -12.65 0.53 12.36
C SER A 174 -13.54 0.15 11.18
N PHE A 175 -13.22 -0.91 10.44
CA PHE A 175 -14.01 -1.44 9.34
C PHE A 175 -15.44 -1.82 9.78
N GLU A 176 -15.60 -2.44 10.95
CA GLU A 176 -16.92 -2.82 11.45
C GLU A 176 -17.84 -1.62 11.73
N THR A 177 -17.31 -0.42 11.84
CA THR A 177 -18.05 0.83 12.04
C THR A 177 -18.41 1.56 10.74
N LEU A 178 -18.05 1.03 9.57
CA LEU A 178 -18.46 1.56 8.27
C LEU A 178 -19.96 1.33 8.03
N ASP A 179 -20.54 2.13 7.14
CA ASP A 179 -21.93 1.97 6.72
C ASP A 179 -22.16 0.61 6.06
N GLU A 180 -23.33 -0.01 6.32
CA GLU A 180 -23.64 -1.36 5.83
C GLU A 180 -23.65 -1.44 4.29
N GLU A 181 -24.10 -0.37 3.61
CA GLU A 181 -24.11 -0.29 2.16
C GLU A 181 -22.67 -0.34 1.62
N LEU A 182 -21.76 0.42 2.22
CA LEU A 182 -20.35 0.44 1.85
C LEU A 182 -19.66 -0.91 2.12
N LYS A 183 -19.95 -1.54 3.28
CA LYS A 183 -19.41 -2.88 3.61
C LYS A 183 -19.85 -3.97 2.63
N SER A 184 -20.96 -3.77 1.93
CA SER A 184 -21.47 -4.73 0.93
C SER A 184 -20.78 -4.58 -0.44
N SER A 185 -19.97 -3.56 -0.66
CA SER A 185 -19.21 -3.39 -1.91
C SER A 185 -18.14 -4.48 -2.08
N GLY A 186 -17.84 -4.83 -3.32
CA GLY A 186 -16.79 -5.82 -3.63
C GLY A 186 -15.45 -5.45 -3.04
N PHE A 187 -15.10 -4.17 -3.10
CA PHE A 187 -13.87 -3.65 -2.55
C PHE A 187 -13.80 -3.75 -1.01
N ALA A 188 -14.88 -3.42 -0.31
CA ALA A 188 -14.89 -3.56 1.14
C ALA A 188 -14.71 -5.04 1.56
N ALA A 189 -15.31 -5.98 0.80
CA ALA A 189 -15.11 -7.39 1.04
C ALA A 189 -13.66 -7.83 0.85
N GLU A 190 -12.98 -7.34 -0.21
CA GLU A 190 -11.56 -7.62 -0.45
C GLU A 190 -10.66 -6.99 0.62
N THR A 191 -10.95 -5.73 1.01
CA THR A 191 -10.23 -5.06 2.11
C THR A 191 -10.34 -5.85 3.41
N LYS A 192 -11.54 -6.33 3.75
CA LYS A 192 -11.77 -7.14 4.95
C LYS A 192 -10.98 -8.45 4.91
N ASP A 193 -11.07 -9.19 3.81
CA ASP A 193 -10.32 -10.44 3.62
C ASP A 193 -8.81 -10.23 3.73
N TYR A 194 -8.29 -9.15 3.11
CA TYR A 194 -6.90 -8.76 3.25
C TYR A 194 -6.50 -8.48 4.70
N LEU A 195 -7.29 -7.68 5.43
CA LEU A 195 -7.00 -7.38 6.84
C LEU A 195 -7.06 -8.63 7.73
N GLU A 196 -8.01 -9.53 7.49
CA GLU A 196 -8.12 -10.80 8.23
C GLU A 196 -6.91 -11.72 7.98
N ARG A 197 -6.34 -11.72 6.75
CA ARG A 197 -5.07 -12.39 6.45
C ARG A 197 -3.89 -11.71 7.15
N MET A 198 -3.85 -10.38 7.10
CA MET A 198 -2.80 -9.57 7.72
C MET A 198 -2.69 -9.80 9.23
N VAL A 199 -3.80 -9.91 9.96
CA VAL A 199 -3.77 -10.16 11.42
C VAL A 199 -2.99 -11.43 11.76
N ARG A 200 -2.97 -12.42 10.87
CA ARG A 200 -2.29 -13.71 11.11
C ARG A 200 -0.77 -13.63 10.98
N VAL A 201 -0.26 -12.61 10.30
CA VAL A 201 1.17 -12.44 9.97
C VAL A 201 1.73 -11.09 10.42
N TYR A 202 0.93 -10.32 11.17
CA TYR A 202 1.38 -9.05 11.73
C TYR A 202 1.87 -9.25 13.18
N PRO A 203 2.87 -8.48 13.64
CA PRO A 203 3.35 -8.59 15.02
C PRO A 203 2.21 -8.57 16.03
N GLN A 204 2.33 -9.37 17.09
CA GLN A 204 1.29 -9.46 18.11
C GLN A 204 1.17 -8.14 18.88
N ILE A 205 -0.07 -7.69 19.13
CA ILE A 205 -0.36 -6.59 20.04
C ILE A 205 -0.98 -7.11 21.35
N GLU A 206 -0.90 -6.29 22.39
CA GLU A 206 -1.51 -6.58 23.68
C GLU A 206 -3.01 -6.86 23.54
N GLY A 207 -3.45 -7.98 24.07
CA GLY A 207 -4.86 -8.43 24.01
C GLY A 207 -5.23 -9.18 22.73
N SER A 208 -4.31 -9.42 21.80
CA SER A 208 -4.55 -10.30 20.64
C SER A 208 -4.43 -11.77 21.04
N GLU A 209 -5.40 -12.61 20.64
CA GLU A 209 -5.34 -14.06 20.77
C GLU A 209 -4.52 -14.71 19.64
N VAL A 210 -4.24 -13.98 18.57
CA VAL A 210 -3.48 -14.47 17.41
C VAL A 210 -1.99 -14.30 17.67
N ILE A 211 -1.24 -15.40 17.61
CA ILE A 211 0.20 -15.42 17.67
C ILE A 211 0.72 -15.60 16.25
N PRO A 212 1.24 -14.55 15.59
CA PRO A 212 1.72 -14.61 14.23
C PRO A 212 3.07 -15.33 14.20
N THR A 213 3.10 -16.55 13.65
CA THR A 213 4.32 -17.31 13.44
C THR A 213 4.69 -17.33 11.96
N PHE A 214 6.00 -17.47 11.68
CA PHE A 214 6.43 -17.64 10.30
C PHE A 214 5.85 -18.92 9.69
N ILE A 215 5.64 -18.88 8.37
CA ILE A 215 5.19 -20.02 7.59
C ILE A 215 6.36 -20.48 6.75
N ASP A 216 6.68 -21.77 6.81
CA ASP A 216 7.84 -22.32 6.11
C ASP A 216 7.68 -22.24 4.59
N MET A 217 8.78 -22.00 3.91
CA MET A 217 8.90 -21.98 2.45
C MET A 217 10.28 -22.47 2.06
N GLU A 218 10.40 -22.96 0.83
CA GLU A 218 11.64 -23.55 0.35
C GLU A 218 11.92 -23.12 -1.09
N PHE A 219 13.12 -22.62 -1.34
CA PHE A 219 13.56 -22.19 -2.66
C PHE A 219 15.01 -22.60 -2.94
N PRO A 220 15.41 -22.74 -4.23
CA PRO A 220 16.77 -23.05 -4.61
C PRO A 220 17.73 -21.89 -4.32
N ASP A 221 18.92 -22.23 -3.78
CA ASP A 221 20.06 -21.33 -3.60
C ASP A 221 20.88 -21.18 -4.89
N LEU A 222 22.09 -20.58 -4.77
CA LEU A 222 23.05 -20.37 -5.87
C LEU A 222 23.53 -21.67 -6.52
N ASP A 223 23.55 -22.75 -5.77
CA ASP A 223 23.95 -24.09 -6.23
C ASP A 223 22.76 -24.92 -6.74
N GLY A 224 21.54 -24.34 -6.71
CA GLY A 224 20.29 -25.01 -7.08
C GLY A 224 19.78 -25.98 -6.00
N LYS A 225 20.33 -25.93 -4.79
CA LYS A 225 19.88 -26.73 -3.66
C LYS A 225 18.76 -25.99 -2.93
N ASN A 226 17.67 -26.68 -2.68
CA ASN A 226 16.59 -26.11 -1.89
C ASN A 226 16.98 -25.84 -0.44
N VAL A 227 16.72 -24.63 0.02
CA VAL A 227 16.93 -24.18 1.39
C VAL A 227 15.59 -23.72 1.96
N SER A 228 15.15 -24.35 3.04
CA SER A 228 13.91 -23.93 3.71
C SER A 228 14.16 -22.78 4.70
N LEU A 229 13.18 -21.89 4.83
CA LEU A 229 13.20 -20.80 5.84
C LEU A 229 13.35 -21.40 7.25
N SER A 230 12.62 -22.49 7.53
CA SER A 230 12.72 -23.20 8.82
C SER A 230 14.12 -23.72 9.11
N SER A 231 14.89 -24.14 8.10
CA SER A 231 16.28 -24.58 8.27
C SER A 231 17.21 -23.44 8.69
N VAL A 232 16.89 -22.20 8.31
CA VAL A 232 17.64 -21.00 8.67
C VAL A 232 17.19 -20.47 10.03
N VAL A 233 15.88 -20.40 10.29
CA VAL A 233 15.31 -19.99 11.58
C VAL A 233 15.81 -20.91 12.71
N ASN A 234 15.82 -22.23 12.48
CA ASN A 234 16.24 -23.22 13.49
C ASN A 234 17.76 -23.46 13.53
N ARG A 235 18.57 -22.71 12.74
CA ARG A 235 20.03 -22.85 12.74
C ARG A 235 20.60 -22.42 14.10
N LYS A 236 21.43 -23.28 14.66
CA LYS A 236 22.08 -22.97 15.93
C LYS A 236 22.93 -21.69 15.82
N GLY A 237 22.68 -20.75 16.69
CA GLY A 237 23.34 -19.44 16.71
C GLY A 237 22.46 -18.30 16.20
N ASN A 238 21.48 -18.58 15.34
CA ASN A 238 20.54 -17.56 14.91
C ASN A 238 19.57 -17.19 16.05
N ARG A 239 19.42 -15.90 16.28
CA ARG A 239 18.47 -15.31 17.23
C ARG A 239 17.31 -14.64 16.48
N TYR A 240 17.64 -13.98 15.38
CA TYR A 240 16.67 -13.29 14.52
C TYR A 240 16.98 -13.56 13.05
N VAL A 241 15.92 -13.79 12.27
CA VAL A 241 16.01 -13.93 10.81
C VAL A 241 15.15 -12.86 10.15
N LEU A 242 15.74 -12.10 9.24
CA LEU A 242 15.00 -11.24 8.33
C LEU A 242 14.66 -12.05 7.07
N LEU A 243 13.39 -12.38 6.88
CA LEU A 243 12.86 -12.85 5.61
C LEU A 243 12.66 -11.62 4.72
N ASP A 244 13.40 -11.53 3.61
CA ASP A 244 13.38 -10.39 2.71
C ASP A 244 12.97 -10.81 1.30
N PHE A 245 11.96 -10.13 0.73
CA PHE A 245 11.52 -10.31 -0.65
C PHE A 245 12.00 -9.13 -1.49
N TRP A 246 12.78 -9.44 -2.52
CA TRP A 246 13.44 -8.43 -3.35
C TRP A 246 13.61 -8.88 -4.80
N ALA A 247 14.16 -8.03 -5.67
CA ALA A 247 14.59 -8.42 -7.02
C ALA A 247 15.65 -7.45 -7.56
N THR A 248 16.43 -7.89 -8.55
CA THR A 248 17.45 -7.07 -9.20
C THR A 248 16.87 -5.91 -10.01
N TRP A 249 15.64 -6.02 -10.46
CA TRP A 249 14.91 -4.98 -11.19
C TRP A 249 14.11 -4.02 -10.27
N CYS A 250 14.06 -4.29 -8.98
CA CYS A 250 13.38 -3.46 -7.98
C CYS A 250 14.36 -2.37 -7.47
N GLU A 251 14.24 -1.16 -7.99
CA GLU A 251 15.11 -0.03 -7.63
C GLU A 251 15.12 0.23 -6.13
N GLY A 252 13.96 0.36 -5.48
CA GLY A 252 13.85 0.56 -4.04
C GLY A 252 14.42 -0.59 -3.21
N CYS A 253 14.47 -1.83 -3.76
CA CYS A 253 15.16 -2.95 -3.10
C CYS A 253 16.68 -2.75 -3.18
N VAL A 254 17.19 -2.38 -4.36
CA VAL A 254 18.63 -2.19 -4.60
C VAL A 254 19.17 -1.02 -3.77
N GLU A 255 18.44 0.07 -3.66
CA GLU A 255 18.81 1.22 -2.82
C GLU A 255 18.98 0.88 -1.33
N GLN A 256 18.27 -0.14 -0.83
CA GLN A 256 18.38 -0.58 0.55
C GLN A 256 19.57 -1.54 0.81
N MET A 257 20.14 -2.16 -0.22
CA MET A 257 21.21 -3.17 -0.07
C MET A 257 22.44 -2.69 0.73
N PRO A 258 22.98 -1.46 0.53
CA PRO A 258 24.11 -0.99 1.33
C PRO A 258 23.79 -0.92 2.83
N LEU A 259 22.57 -0.54 3.19
CA LEU A 259 22.12 -0.46 4.58
C LEU A 259 21.92 -1.85 5.19
N MET A 260 21.37 -2.79 4.43
CA MET A 260 21.24 -4.18 4.84
C MET A 260 22.61 -4.85 5.03
N LYS A 261 23.59 -4.57 4.14
CA LYS A 261 24.97 -5.06 4.29
C LYS A 261 25.61 -4.55 5.58
N ALA A 262 25.51 -3.26 5.86
CA ALA A 262 26.04 -2.66 7.09
C ALA A 262 25.42 -3.29 8.36
N ALA A 263 24.11 -3.48 8.35
CA ALA A 263 23.40 -4.14 9.45
C ALA A 263 23.82 -5.62 9.59
N TYR A 264 23.97 -6.34 8.48
CA TYR A 264 24.41 -7.73 8.49
C TYR A 264 25.83 -7.88 9.03
N GLU A 265 26.79 -7.09 8.55
CA GLU A 265 28.18 -7.09 9.04
C GLU A 265 28.25 -6.83 10.55
N LYS A 266 27.44 -5.93 11.07
CA LYS A 266 27.43 -5.55 12.49
C LYS A 266 26.79 -6.60 13.40
N TYR A 267 25.75 -7.30 12.94
CA TYR A 267 24.91 -8.13 13.80
C TYR A 267 24.91 -9.62 13.47
N HIS A 268 25.52 -10.05 12.37
CA HIS A 268 25.58 -11.48 12.03
C HIS A 268 26.20 -12.33 13.13
N ASP A 269 27.36 -11.91 13.66
CA ASP A 269 28.04 -12.61 14.76
C ASP A 269 27.26 -12.57 16.09
N LYS A 270 26.24 -11.70 16.17
CA LYS A 270 25.32 -11.62 17.33
C LYS A 270 24.06 -12.47 17.16
N GLY A 271 23.95 -13.17 16.02
CA GLY A 271 22.86 -14.09 15.73
C GLY A 271 21.79 -13.52 14.80
N PHE A 272 22.09 -12.48 14.01
CA PHE A 272 21.24 -12.00 12.94
C PHE A 272 21.55 -12.71 11.63
N GLU A 273 20.53 -13.17 10.91
CA GLU A 273 20.65 -13.77 9.59
C GLU A 273 19.60 -13.18 8.64
N ILE A 274 19.88 -13.16 7.34
CA ILE A 274 18.94 -12.76 6.31
C ILE A 274 18.66 -13.98 5.42
N TYR A 275 17.37 -14.25 5.17
CA TYR A 275 16.89 -15.20 4.18
C TYR A 275 16.24 -14.40 3.06
N ALA A 276 17.00 -14.12 2.00
CA ALA A 276 16.60 -13.24 0.92
C ALA A 276 16.02 -14.04 -0.25
N VAL A 277 14.72 -13.85 -0.52
CA VAL A 277 13.99 -14.48 -1.61
C VAL A 277 13.92 -13.54 -2.79
N SER A 278 14.69 -13.85 -3.85
CA SER A 278 14.61 -13.09 -5.09
C SER A 278 13.35 -13.42 -5.88
N CYS A 279 12.65 -12.38 -6.33
CA CYS A 279 11.52 -12.43 -7.24
C CYS A 279 11.96 -12.29 -8.71
N ASP A 280 13.22 -12.50 -9.02
CA ASP A 280 13.71 -12.52 -10.40
C ASP A 280 13.17 -13.74 -11.16
N PRO A 281 12.69 -13.59 -12.42
CA PRO A 281 12.17 -14.70 -13.19
C PRO A 281 13.27 -15.66 -13.71
N LYS A 282 14.53 -15.20 -13.65
CA LYS A 282 15.70 -15.96 -14.13
C LYS A 282 16.89 -15.74 -13.19
N SER A 283 17.64 -16.79 -12.95
CA SER A 283 18.79 -16.78 -12.03
C SER A 283 20.00 -15.97 -12.52
N GLY A 284 20.15 -15.71 -13.83
CA GLY A 284 21.38 -15.12 -14.37
C GLY A 284 21.71 -13.73 -13.82
N ASN A 285 20.76 -12.78 -13.85
CA ASN A 285 20.97 -11.44 -13.31
C ASN A 285 21.10 -11.47 -11.79
N TRP A 286 20.30 -12.28 -11.13
CA TRP A 286 20.34 -12.49 -9.68
C TRP A 286 21.70 -13.00 -9.19
N MET A 287 22.24 -14.08 -9.81
CA MET A 287 23.56 -14.63 -9.46
C MET A 287 24.68 -13.61 -9.69
N LYS A 288 24.61 -12.87 -10.81
CA LYS A 288 25.56 -11.81 -11.11
C LYS A 288 25.53 -10.70 -10.06
N PHE A 289 24.34 -10.21 -9.70
CA PHE A 289 24.15 -9.17 -8.71
C PHE A 289 24.69 -9.58 -7.33
N ILE A 290 24.38 -10.81 -6.89
CA ILE A 290 24.90 -11.33 -5.59
C ILE A 290 26.41 -11.36 -5.59
N ALA A 291 27.06 -11.78 -6.68
CA ALA A 291 28.50 -11.84 -6.80
C ALA A 291 29.15 -10.44 -6.84
N GLU A 292 28.54 -9.50 -7.56
CA GLU A 292 29.04 -8.11 -7.68
C GLU A 292 28.90 -7.36 -6.36
N GLU A 293 27.78 -7.57 -5.65
CA GLU A 293 27.49 -6.91 -4.37
C GLU A 293 28.03 -7.68 -3.15
N GLU A 294 28.61 -8.88 -3.36
CA GLU A 294 29.17 -9.72 -2.29
C GLU A 294 28.16 -10.00 -1.17
N LEU A 295 26.90 -10.37 -1.52
CA LEU A 295 25.83 -10.59 -0.55
C LEU A 295 26.06 -11.91 0.21
N ALA A 296 26.53 -11.82 1.45
CA ALA A 296 27.02 -12.96 2.23
C ALA A 296 25.94 -13.79 2.95
N TRP A 297 24.71 -13.31 2.99
CA TRP A 297 23.58 -13.99 3.64
C TRP A 297 22.98 -15.12 2.79
N VAL A 298 21.92 -15.76 3.30
CA VAL A 298 21.23 -16.83 2.59
C VAL A 298 20.42 -16.25 1.43
N ASN A 299 20.85 -16.50 0.20
CA ASN A 299 20.22 -16.05 -1.03
C ASN A 299 19.50 -17.20 -1.73
N VAL A 300 18.20 -17.05 -1.98
CA VAL A 300 17.38 -18.01 -2.71
C VAL A 300 16.54 -17.32 -3.77
N ILE A 301 16.06 -18.07 -4.78
CA ILE A 301 15.28 -17.52 -5.89
C ILE A 301 13.96 -18.24 -6.06
N SER A 302 12.87 -17.48 -6.15
CA SER A 302 11.53 -18.06 -6.43
C SER A 302 11.30 -18.38 -7.91
N GLY A 303 11.98 -17.70 -8.81
CA GLY A 303 11.74 -17.79 -10.26
C GLY A 303 10.42 -17.16 -10.71
N LYS A 304 9.75 -16.39 -9.85
CA LYS A 304 8.44 -15.76 -10.10
C LYS A 304 8.50 -14.28 -9.77
N THR A 305 7.96 -13.45 -10.66
CA THR A 305 7.93 -11.98 -10.50
C THR A 305 6.71 -11.47 -9.75
N ARG A 306 5.60 -12.17 -9.87
CA ARG A 306 4.29 -11.84 -9.26
C ARG A 306 3.51 -13.12 -9.01
N ASN A 307 2.40 -13.03 -8.29
CA ASN A 307 1.50 -14.14 -7.99
C ASN A 307 2.23 -15.32 -7.31
N MET A 308 3.09 -15.01 -6.36
CA MET A 308 3.68 -16.00 -5.48
C MET A 308 2.67 -16.34 -4.38
N PRO A 309 2.35 -17.63 -4.14
CA PRO A 309 1.50 -18.02 -3.02
C PRO A 309 1.99 -17.48 -1.67
N GLU A 310 3.31 -17.31 -1.54
CA GLU A 310 3.98 -16.79 -0.35
C GLU A 310 3.61 -15.32 -0.10
N TRP A 311 3.32 -14.54 -1.16
CA TRP A 311 2.83 -13.17 -1.02
C TRP A 311 1.43 -13.14 -0.38
N ASP A 312 0.52 -14.00 -0.84
CA ASP A 312 -0.81 -14.12 -0.23
C ASP A 312 -0.73 -14.57 1.22
N ILE A 313 0.17 -15.53 1.51
CA ILE A 313 0.38 -16.07 2.87
C ILE A 313 0.86 -14.97 3.83
N TYR A 314 1.81 -14.14 3.38
CA TYR A 314 2.37 -13.05 4.18
C TYR A 314 1.65 -11.72 3.98
N ALA A 315 0.55 -11.71 3.22
CA ALA A 315 -0.20 -10.51 2.85
C ALA A 315 0.73 -9.39 2.36
N LEU A 316 1.48 -9.69 1.29
CA LEU A 316 2.40 -8.75 0.65
C LEU A 316 1.78 -8.25 -0.65
N ASP A 317 1.83 -6.94 -0.86
CA ASP A 317 1.31 -6.29 -2.07
C ASP A 317 2.41 -6.05 -3.12
N GLY A 318 3.67 -6.17 -2.72
CA GLY A 318 4.82 -5.93 -3.60
C GLY A 318 6.14 -6.02 -2.88
N ILE A 319 7.20 -5.61 -3.57
CA ILE A 319 8.57 -5.51 -3.06
C ILE A 319 9.09 -4.07 -3.17
N PRO A 320 9.99 -3.62 -2.26
CA PRO A 320 10.63 -4.38 -1.18
C PRO A 320 9.67 -4.74 -0.04
N ALA A 321 9.81 -5.94 0.52
CA ALA A 321 9.04 -6.35 1.69
C ALA A 321 9.86 -7.29 2.57
N ASN A 322 9.84 -7.06 3.88
CA ASN A 322 10.57 -7.89 4.82
C ASN A 322 9.78 -8.19 6.10
N ILE A 323 10.18 -9.25 6.78
CA ILE A 323 9.54 -9.77 7.98
C ILE A 323 10.63 -10.22 8.93
N LEU A 324 10.66 -9.70 10.16
CA LEU A 324 11.62 -10.08 11.19
C LEU A 324 11.04 -11.16 12.11
N ILE A 325 11.76 -12.26 12.21
CA ILE A 325 11.35 -13.48 12.93
C ILE A 325 12.26 -13.68 14.14
N ASP A 326 11.67 -13.90 15.31
CA ASP A 326 12.38 -14.40 16.49
C ASP A 326 12.59 -15.90 16.35
N CYS A 327 13.85 -16.33 16.28
CA CYS A 327 14.21 -17.73 16.06
C CYS A 327 13.88 -18.65 17.25
N GLN A 328 13.78 -18.11 18.46
CA GLN A 328 13.48 -18.92 19.64
C GLN A 328 12.02 -19.34 19.67
N THR A 329 11.13 -18.45 19.24
CA THR A 329 9.67 -18.63 19.32
C THR A 329 9.02 -18.93 17.97
N GLY A 330 9.68 -18.57 16.86
CA GLY A 330 9.10 -18.57 15.52
C GLY A 330 8.11 -17.43 15.29
N ILE A 331 8.00 -16.49 16.23
CA ILE A 331 7.04 -15.39 16.16
C ILE A 331 7.57 -14.28 15.23
N ILE A 332 6.68 -13.73 14.42
CA ILE A 332 6.93 -12.51 13.65
C ILE A 332 6.90 -11.33 14.62
N ILE A 333 8.01 -10.62 14.74
CA ILE A 333 8.18 -9.51 15.68
C ILE A 333 8.20 -8.14 15.04
N ASP A 334 8.42 -8.08 13.72
CA ASP A 334 8.31 -6.86 12.94
C ASP A 334 8.13 -7.17 11.45
N ARG A 335 7.74 -6.18 10.65
CA ARG A 335 7.62 -6.29 9.19
C ARG A 335 7.73 -4.93 8.51
N LEU A 336 8.04 -4.93 7.21
CA LEU A 336 8.18 -3.74 6.38
C LEU A 336 9.14 -2.71 6.99
N ILE A 337 10.26 -3.21 7.56
CA ILE A 337 11.29 -2.37 8.19
C ILE A 337 12.07 -1.67 7.07
N PRO A 338 12.08 -0.33 6.98
CA PRO A 338 12.92 0.38 6.03
C PRO A 338 14.39 0.06 6.29
N GLY A 339 15.19 -0.09 5.22
CA GLY A 339 16.63 -0.38 5.37
C GLY A 339 17.36 0.63 6.28
N SER A 340 16.96 1.90 6.25
CA SER A 340 17.51 2.96 7.11
C SER A 340 17.20 2.77 8.62
N MET A 341 16.21 1.96 8.97
CA MET A 341 15.78 1.70 10.34
C MET A 341 16.20 0.31 10.85
N LEU A 342 16.73 -0.54 9.96
CA LEU A 342 17.08 -1.93 10.30
C LEU A 342 18.17 -2.00 11.38
N GLU A 343 19.20 -1.16 11.28
CA GLU A 343 20.28 -1.12 12.25
C GLU A 343 19.78 -0.73 13.66
N GLU A 344 18.94 0.31 13.75
CA GLU A 344 18.33 0.73 15.02
C GLU A 344 17.47 -0.41 15.61
N ARG A 345 16.66 -1.06 14.77
CA ARG A 345 15.81 -2.17 15.20
C ARG A 345 16.63 -3.33 15.78
N LEU A 346 17.72 -3.69 15.12
CA LEU A 346 18.60 -4.76 15.57
C LEU A 346 19.41 -4.37 16.82
N SER A 347 19.80 -3.10 16.95
CA SER A 347 20.44 -2.59 18.17
C SER A 347 19.55 -2.79 19.40
N ASN A 348 18.27 -2.48 19.28
CA ASN A 348 17.30 -2.66 20.37
C ASN A 348 17.07 -4.13 20.75
N LEU A 349 17.40 -5.09 19.88
CA LEU A 349 17.20 -6.52 20.08
C LEU A 349 18.47 -7.27 20.49
N LEU A 350 19.64 -6.80 20.07
CA LEU A 350 20.91 -7.54 20.12
C LEU A 350 22.00 -6.86 20.94
N ASP A 351 21.89 -5.57 21.25
CA ASP A 351 22.77 -4.82 22.12
C ASP A 351 22.23 -4.76 23.56
#